data_8bb72daaa396fa468dd6faf99bc509b0
#
_entry.id   8bb72daaa396fa468dd6faf99bc509b0
#
_cell.length_a   1.000
_cell.length_b   1.000
_cell.length_c   1.000
_cell.angle_alpha   90.00
_cell.angle_beta   90.00
_cell.angle_gamma   90.00
#
_symmetry.space_group_name_H-M   'P 1'
#
loop_
_entity.id
_entity.type
_entity.pdbx_description
1 polymer ?
#
loop_
_entity_poly.entity_id
_entity_poly.type
_entity_poly.pdbx_seq_one_letter_code
_entity_poly.pdbx_strand_id
1 'polypeptide(L)'
;MSSMNPLVAVAQQFLLGSAVRQNHALEHATIVLLNRKYPEIRLSGNSTALGFFVYGDVPTEAILPTAQEALTLLRTTQPELAIHERCGTNLAVAGTLTGLAALTVAKMRRPYNTANNVILASTTALILARPLGLTVQRYFTTKTPNTSMVIEKVSQLRLFGSPAHFVHTDNPDSAGLFS
;
A
#
# COMPACT_ATOMS: atom_id res chain seq x y z
N MET A 1 7.71 -30.09 -10.40
CA MET A 1 7.14 -29.01 -9.55
C MET A 1 8.03 -27.80 -9.75
N SER A 2 7.59 -26.83 -10.55
CA SER A 2 8.36 -25.61 -10.84
C SER A 2 8.30 -24.72 -9.60
N SER A 3 9.44 -24.45 -8.97
CA SER A 3 9.53 -23.51 -7.85
C SER A 3 9.21 -22.12 -8.37
N MET A 4 8.05 -21.62 -8.02
CA MET A 4 7.62 -20.25 -8.32
C MET A 4 8.62 -19.26 -7.70
N ASN A 5 9.11 -18.32 -8.49
CA ASN A 5 10.04 -17.29 -8.01
C ASN A 5 9.38 -16.53 -6.85
N PRO A 6 10.02 -16.44 -5.65
CA PRO A 6 9.45 -15.80 -4.49
C PRO A 6 9.05 -14.34 -4.73
N LEU A 7 9.73 -13.63 -5.63
CA LEU A 7 9.36 -12.26 -6.03
C LEU A 7 8.06 -12.23 -6.85
N VAL A 8 7.81 -13.25 -7.66
CA VAL A 8 6.56 -13.37 -8.44
C VAL A 8 5.40 -13.73 -7.51
N ALA A 9 5.62 -14.63 -6.54
CA ALA A 9 4.62 -14.97 -5.53
C ALA A 9 4.26 -13.76 -4.68
N VAL A 10 5.24 -12.98 -4.22
CA VAL A 10 5.02 -11.73 -3.48
C VAL A 10 4.28 -10.71 -4.36
N ALA A 11 4.65 -10.53 -5.62
CA ALA A 11 3.99 -9.62 -6.54
C ALA A 11 2.53 -10.04 -6.82
N GLN A 12 2.26 -11.33 -7.01
CA GLN A 12 0.90 -11.85 -7.20
C GLN A 12 0.06 -11.72 -5.92
N GLN A 13 0.64 -11.94 -4.75
CA GLN A 13 -0.03 -11.74 -3.47
C GLN A 13 -0.39 -10.26 -3.25
N PHE A 14 0.49 -9.34 -3.65
CA PHE A 14 0.26 -7.89 -3.56
C PHE A 14 -0.76 -7.36 -4.58
N LEU A 15 -0.73 -7.86 -5.80
CA LEU A 15 -1.53 -7.30 -6.91
C LEU A 15 -2.87 -7.99 -7.11
N LEU A 16 -3.04 -9.25 -6.70
CA LEU A 16 -4.19 -10.07 -7.10
C LEU A 16 -5.01 -10.65 -5.95
N GLY A 17 -4.49 -10.72 -4.73
CA GLY A 17 -5.20 -11.30 -3.58
C GLY A 17 -6.28 -10.36 -3.03
N SER A 18 -7.56 -10.79 -3.05
CA SER A 18 -8.66 -10.00 -2.48
C SER A 18 -8.42 -9.62 -1.02
N ALA A 19 -7.92 -10.57 -0.21
CA ALA A 19 -7.61 -10.34 1.19
C ALA A 19 -6.51 -9.26 1.38
N VAL A 20 -5.42 -9.32 0.61
CA VAL A 20 -4.36 -8.31 0.66
C VAL A 20 -4.89 -6.93 0.32
N ARG A 21 -5.74 -6.81 -0.72
CA ARG A 21 -6.32 -5.53 -1.14
C ARG A 21 -7.26 -4.94 -0.10
N GLN A 22 -8.01 -5.79 0.62
CA GLN A 22 -8.89 -5.37 1.72
C GLN A 22 -8.06 -4.94 2.94
N ASN A 23 -7.04 -5.70 3.30
CA ASN A 23 -6.11 -5.34 4.37
C ASN A 23 -5.35 -4.05 4.04
N HIS A 24 -4.99 -3.82 2.77
CA HIS A 24 -4.34 -2.59 2.33
C HIS A 24 -5.26 -1.36 2.47
N ALA A 25 -6.54 -1.49 2.13
CA ALA A 25 -7.51 -0.44 2.38
C ALA A 25 -7.66 -0.13 3.88
N LEU A 26 -7.72 -1.18 4.72
CA LEU A 26 -7.83 -1.05 6.16
C LEU A 26 -6.56 -0.46 6.80
N GLU A 27 -5.38 -0.86 6.33
CA GLU A 27 -4.10 -0.27 6.72
C GLU A 27 -4.09 1.24 6.48
N HIS A 28 -4.43 1.68 5.24
CA HIS A 28 -4.47 3.10 4.90
C HIS A 28 -5.40 3.88 5.82
N ALA A 29 -6.64 3.42 5.99
CA ALA A 29 -7.60 4.08 6.85
C ALA A 29 -7.13 4.13 8.31
N THR A 30 -6.56 3.04 8.83
CA THR A 30 -6.01 2.98 10.19
C THR A 30 -4.88 3.98 10.37
N ILE A 31 -3.92 4.03 9.43
CA ILE A 31 -2.79 4.97 9.48
C ILE A 31 -3.28 6.42 9.40
N VAL A 32 -4.25 6.72 8.54
CA VAL A 32 -4.83 8.07 8.46
C VAL A 32 -5.45 8.48 9.78
N LEU A 33 -6.25 7.61 10.42
CA LEU A 33 -6.87 7.92 11.71
C LEU A 33 -5.85 8.02 12.84
N LEU A 34 -4.85 7.14 12.88
CA LEU A 34 -3.75 7.24 13.85
C LEU A 34 -2.94 8.52 13.67
N ASN A 35 -2.63 8.94 12.44
CA ASN A 35 -1.93 10.19 12.19
C ASN A 35 -2.75 11.44 12.59
N ARG A 36 -4.07 11.35 12.59
CA ARG A 36 -4.94 12.42 13.13
C ARG A 36 -4.87 12.50 14.65
N LYS A 37 -4.73 11.35 15.33
CA LYS A 37 -4.63 11.25 16.80
C LYS A 37 -3.21 11.53 17.30
N TYR A 38 -2.18 11.18 16.51
CA TYR A 38 -0.74 11.27 16.84
C TYR A 38 0.03 11.93 15.69
N PRO A 39 -0.18 13.23 15.43
CA PRO A 39 0.39 13.90 14.24
C PRO A 39 1.92 14.01 14.26
N GLU A 40 2.54 13.92 15.43
CA GLU A 40 3.99 13.96 15.63
C GLU A 40 4.68 12.63 15.30
N ILE A 41 3.94 11.51 15.26
CA ILE A 41 4.49 10.18 15.02
C ILE A 41 4.46 9.89 13.52
N ARG A 42 5.61 9.50 12.96
CA ARG A 42 5.67 9.04 11.56
C ARG A 42 5.26 7.57 11.51
N LEU A 43 4.14 7.30 10.88
CA LEU A 43 3.61 5.96 10.69
C LEU A 43 3.76 5.53 9.23
N SER A 44 4.05 4.26 9.06
CA SER A 44 3.99 3.56 7.77
C SER A 44 3.42 2.16 7.97
N GLY A 45 3.05 1.48 6.90
CA GLY A 45 2.51 0.14 7.00
C GLY A 45 2.85 -0.73 5.80
N ASN A 46 2.50 -1.99 5.93
CA ASN A 46 2.58 -2.98 4.88
C ASN A 46 1.53 -4.07 5.10
N SER A 47 0.80 -4.42 4.05
CA SER A 47 -0.31 -5.37 4.12
C SER A 47 0.05 -6.75 3.61
N THR A 48 -0.54 -7.76 4.24
CA THR A 48 -0.47 -9.17 3.88
C THR A 48 -1.88 -9.75 3.76
N ALA A 49 -1.98 -11.03 3.43
CA ALA A 49 -3.28 -11.71 3.39
C ALA A 49 -3.90 -11.92 4.79
N LEU A 50 -3.07 -11.98 5.84
CA LEU A 50 -3.48 -12.29 7.21
C LEU A 50 -3.65 -11.02 8.09
N GLY A 51 -3.45 -9.84 7.50
CA GLY A 51 -3.50 -8.59 8.23
C GLY A 51 -2.49 -7.58 7.70
N PHE A 52 -2.11 -6.62 8.55
CA PHE A 52 -1.19 -5.57 8.16
C PHE A 52 -0.29 -5.13 9.31
N PHE A 53 0.88 -4.64 8.94
CA PHE A 53 1.83 -4.02 9.87
C PHE A 53 1.55 -2.53 10.02
N VAL A 54 1.78 -2.02 11.22
CA VAL A 54 1.89 -0.59 11.52
C VAL A 54 3.27 -0.37 12.13
N TYR A 55 4.10 0.42 11.47
CA TYR A 55 5.44 0.79 11.91
C TYR A 55 5.42 2.19 12.51
N GLY A 56 6.02 2.35 13.66
CA GLY A 56 6.12 3.61 14.41
C GLY A 56 5.82 3.42 15.88
N ASP A 57 6.23 4.39 16.69
CA ASP A 57 6.12 4.35 18.15
C ASP A 57 4.76 4.90 18.63
N VAL A 58 3.69 4.23 18.20
CA VAL A 58 2.32 4.55 18.61
C VAL A 58 1.90 3.62 19.74
N PRO A 59 1.11 4.10 20.74
CA PRO A 59 0.59 3.25 21.81
C PRO A 59 -0.17 2.04 21.26
N THR A 60 0.22 0.83 21.67
CA THR A 60 -0.37 -0.43 21.18
C THR A 60 -1.88 -0.49 21.40
N GLU A 61 -2.33 0.02 22.56
CA GLU A 61 -3.73 0.08 22.96
C GLU A 61 -4.59 0.99 22.07
N ALA A 62 -3.97 1.94 21.36
CA ALA A 62 -4.68 2.83 20.45
C ALA A 62 -4.98 2.19 19.09
N ILE A 63 -4.22 1.16 18.70
CA ILE A 63 -4.27 0.59 17.35
C ILE A 63 -5.58 -0.19 17.12
N LEU A 64 -5.93 -1.10 18.03
CA LEU A 64 -7.12 -1.94 17.86
C LEU A 64 -8.41 -1.13 17.72
N PRO A 65 -8.73 -0.19 18.64
CA PRO A 65 -9.97 0.61 18.52
C PRO A 65 -9.93 1.50 17.27
N THR A 66 -8.75 2.01 16.88
CA THR A 66 -8.64 2.83 15.65
C THR A 66 -8.81 2.00 14.38
N ALA A 67 -8.31 0.77 14.35
CA ALA A 67 -8.52 -0.13 13.22
C ALA A 67 -10.00 -0.55 13.09
N GLN A 68 -10.69 -0.79 14.19
CA GLN A 68 -12.12 -1.08 14.21
C GLN A 68 -12.97 0.11 13.74
N GLU A 69 -12.62 1.33 14.17
CA GLU A 69 -13.19 2.57 13.67
C GLU A 69 -12.96 2.71 12.14
N ALA A 70 -11.73 2.49 11.69
CA ALA A 70 -11.36 2.53 10.27
C ALA A 70 -12.18 1.53 9.44
N LEU A 71 -12.33 0.30 9.93
CA LEU A 71 -13.11 -0.75 9.28
C LEU A 71 -14.58 -0.34 9.11
N THR A 72 -15.16 0.25 10.16
CA THR A 72 -16.52 0.76 10.13
C THR A 72 -16.68 1.90 9.13
N LEU A 73 -15.79 2.89 9.16
CA LEU A 73 -15.83 4.04 8.25
C LEU A 73 -15.67 3.63 6.78
N LEU A 74 -14.74 2.71 6.48
CA LEU A 74 -14.54 2.19 5.11
C LEU A 74 -15.78 1.53 4.54
N ARG A 75 -16.56 0.86 5.39
CA ARG A 75 -17.79 0.14 4.98
C ARG A 75 -19.01 1.03 4.87
N THR A 76 -19.01 2.16 5.51
CA THR A 76 -20.23 2.98 5.66
C THR A 76 -20.11 4.34 4.99
N THR A 77 -19.28 5.22 5.51
CA THR A 77 -19.34 6.66 5.19
C THR A 77 -18.09 7.22 4.54
N GLN A 78 -16.92 6.58 4.67
CA GLN A 78 -15.64 7.11 4.19
C GLN A 78 -14.80 6.06 3.43
N PRO A 79 -15.31 5.49 2.32
CA PRO A 79 -14.55 4.52 1.52
C PRO A 79 -13.28 5.12 0.91
N GLU A 80 -13.20 6.45 0.77
CA GLU A 80 -12.02 7.17 0.28
C GLU A 80 -10.80 7.04 1.20
N LEU A 81 -10.96 6.69 2.48
CA LEU A 81 -9.85 6.39 3.39
C LEU A 81 -8.98 5.21 2.92
N ALA A 82 -9.51 4.37 2.01
CA ALA A 82 -8.74 3.30 1.35
C ALA A 82 -7.59 3.83 0.49
N ILE A 83 -7.59 5.12 0.13
CA ILE A 83 -6.62 5.72 -0.79
C ILE A 83 -5.75 6.71 -0.03
N HIS A 84 -4.44 6.48 -0.06
CA HIS A 84 -3.48 7.28 0.67
C HIS A 84 -2.36 7.80 -0.23
N GLU A 85 -2.08 9.11 -0.17
CA GLU A 85 -1.08 9.74 -1.05
C GLU A 85 0.35 9.22 -0.82
N ARG A 86 0.69 8.83 0.40
CA ARG A 86 2.02 8.33 0.78
C ARG A 86 2.17 6.81 0.68
N CYS A 87 1.32 6.14 -0.10
CA CYS A 87 1.39 4.71 -0.32
C CYS A 87 2.58 4.32 -1.19
N GLY A 88 3.21 3.18 -0.88
CA GLY A 88 4.29 2.60 -1.69
C GLY A 88 3.90 2.32 -3.15
N THR A 89 2.62 2.09 -3.43
CA THR A 89 2.08 1.98 -4.79
C THR A 89 2.36 3.23 -5.61
N ASN A 90 2.20 4.43 -5.04
CA ASN A 90 2.49 5.68 -5.74
C ASN A 90 3.97 5.80 -6.09
N LEU A 91 4.85 5.37 -5.17
CA LEU A 91 6.29 5.36 -5.42
C LEU A 91 6.67 4.37 -6.52
N ALA A 92 6.07 3.18 -6.53
CA ALA A 92 6.29 2.18 -7.57
C ALA A 92 5.84 2.68 -8.95
N VAL A 93 4.64 3.29 -9.03
CA VAL A 93 4.12 3.91 -10.27
C VAL A 93 5.05 5.04 -10.73
N ALA A 94 5.49 5.91 -9.82
CA ALA A 94 6.39 7.01 -10.14
C ALA A 94 7.72 6.50 -10.69
N GLY A 95 8.35 5.55 -10.02
CA GLY A 95 9.61 4.94 -10.47
C GLY A 95 9.49 4.27 -11.84
N THR A 96 8.42 3.50 -12.05
CA THR A 96 8.16 2.82 -13.32
C THR A 96 7.97 3.81 -14.48
N LEU A 97 7.11 4.79 -14.31
CA LEU A 97 6.82 5.78 -15.36
C LEU A 97 8.05 6.64 -15.68
N THR A 98 8.75 7.10 -14.65
CA THR A 98 9.95 7.91 -14.82
C THR A 98 11.07 7.11 -15.52
N GLY A 99 11.28 5.86 -15.10
CA GLY A 99 12.26 4.97 -15.72
C GLY A 99 11.95 4.66 -17.18
N LEU A 100 10.68 4.34 -17.50
CA LEU A 100 10.24 4.10 -18.88
C LEU A 100 10.38 5.35 -19.75
N ALA A 101 10.00 6.52 -19.24
CA ALA A 101 10.16 7.78 -19.97
C ALA A 101 11.63 8.08 -20.29
N ALA A 102 12.52 7.91 -19.29
CA ALA A 102 13.95 8.08 -19.45
C ALA A 102 14.53 7.13 -20.52
N LEU A 103 14.20 5.84 -20.42
CA LEU A 103 14.68 4.80 -21.37
C LEU A 103 14.15 5.05 -22.79
N THR A 104 12.91 5.48 -22.93
CA THR A 104 12.31 5.78 -24.24
C THR A 104 13.07 6.90 -24.93
N VAL A 105 13.29 8.01 -24.22
CA VAL A 105 14.02 9.16 -24.78
C VAL A 105 15.48 8.82 -25.05
N ALA A 106 16.15 8.08 -24.15
CA ALA A 106 17.55 7.68 -24.35
C ALA A 106 17.76 6.80 -25.60
N LYS A 107 16.74 6.00 -25.97
CA LYS A 107 16.78 5.17 -27.19
C LYS A 107 16.46 5.93 -28.48
N MET A 108 15.90 7.13 -28.41
CA MET A 108 15.64 7.96 -29.59
C MET A 108 16.95 8.47 -30.14
N ARG A 109 17.27 8.10 -31.41
CA ARG A 109 18.52 8.52 -32.12
C ARG A 109 18.52 10.01 -32.47
N ARG A 110 18.53 10.89 -31.47
CA ARG A 110 18.67 12.35 -31.64
C ARG A 110 19.83 12.82 -30.76
N PRO A 111 21.03 13.09 -31.33
CA PRO A 111 22.24 13.39 -30.53
C PRO A 111 22.18 14.74 -29.78
N TYR A 112 21.37 15.67 -30.25
CA TYR A 112 21.29 17.01 -29.64
C TYR A 112 20.31 17.01 -28.45
N ASN A 113 20.82 17.43 -27.27
CA ASN A 113 20.05 17.62 -26.03
C ASN A 113 19.40 16.37 -25.41
N THR A 114 20.00 15.17 -25.59
CA THR A 114 19.47 13.94 -25.02
C THR A 114 19.28 14.05 -23.50
N ALA A 115 20.24 14.61 -22.77
CA ALA A 115 20.15 14.78 -21.33
C ALA A 115 18.95 15.68 -20.92
N ASN A 116 18.79 16.83 -21.59
CA ASN A 116 17.68 17.74 -21.32
C ASN A 116 16.32 17.09 -21.63
N ASN A 117 16.23 16.32 -22.72
CA ASN A 117 15.03 15.62 -23.11
C ASN A 117 14.69 14.49 -22.11
N VAL A 118 15.69 13.76 -21.60
CA VAL A 118 15.51 12.74 -20.55
C VAL A 118 14.99 13.38 -19.26
N ILE A 119 15.60 14.49 -18.85
CA ILE A 119 15.16 15.22 -17.65
C ILE A 119 13.71 15.70 -17.82
N LEU A 120 13.38 16.33 -18.94
CA LEU A 120 12.04 16.83 -19.22
C LEU A 120 11.00 15.69 -19.23
N ALA A 121 11.28 14.59 -19.94
CA ALA A 121 10.39 13.44 -20.00
C ALA A 121 10.19 12.79 -18.62
N SER A 122 11.27 12.63 -17.85
CA SER A 122 11.23 12.05 -16.50
C SER A 122 10.43 12.96 -15.54
N THR A 123 10.64 14.27 -15.61
CA THR A 123 9.89 15.24 -14.79
C THR A 123 8.40 15.22 -15.14
N THR A 124 8.07 15.19 -16.43
CA THR A 124 6.67 15.09 -16.88
C THR A 124 6.03 13.79 -16.40
N ALA A 125 6.73 12.66 -16.54
CA ALA A 125 6.27 11.36 -16.06
C ALA A 125 6.05 11.36 -14.54
N LEU A 126 6.93 12.00 -13.77
CA LEU A 126 6.80 12.12 -12.32
C LEU A 126 5.57 12.92 -11.91
N ILE A 127 5.27 14.02 -12.61
CA ILE A 127 4.07 14.83 -12.37
C ILE A 127 2.81 14.00 -12.65
N LEU A 128 2.78 13.24 -13.74
CA LEU A 128 1.66 12.39 -14.12
C LEU A 128 1.53 11.14 -13.22
N ALA A 129 2.61 10.72 -12.57
CA ALA A 129 2.60 9.54 -11.70
C ALA A 129 1.65 9.67 -10.51
N ARG A 130 1.48 10.90 -9.96
CA ARG A 130 0.60 11.11 -8.80
C ARG A 130 -0.86 10.72 -9.08
N PRO A 131 -1.56 11.29 -10.06
CA PRO A 131 -2.94 10.91 -10.35
C PRO A 131 -3.06 9.45 -10.81
N LEU A 132 -2.07 8.93 -11.54
CA LEU A 132 -2.05 7.53 -11.97
C LEU A 132 -1.87 6.58 -10.78
N GLY A 133 -1.00 6.90 -9.83
CA GLY A 133 -0.80 6.11 -8.62
C GLY A 133 -2.07 6.01 -7.77
N LEU A 134 -2.80 7.12 -7.58
CA LEU A 134 -4.10 7.12 -6.89
C LEU A 134 -5.15 6.28 -7.64
N THR A 135 -5.12 6.32 -8.98
CA THR A 135 -5.98 5.48 -9.82
C THR A 135 -5.65 4.01 -9.67
N VAL A 136 -4.36 3.66 -9.68
CA VAL A 136 -3.89 2.28 -9.44
C VAL A 136 -4.30 1.80 -8.04
N GLN A 137 -4.19 2.63 -7.02
CA GLN A 137 -4.69 2.28 -5.69
C GLN A 137 -6.18 1.94 -5.75
N ARG A 138 -7.00 2.84 -6.29
CA ARG A 138 -8.46 2.69 -6.32
C ARG A 138 -8.93 1.42 -7.01
N TYR A 139 -8.32 1.04 -8.11
CA TYR A 139 -8.84 -0.05 -8.96
C TYR A 139 -8.07 -1.36 -8.78
N PHE A 140 -6.79 -1.33 -8.40
CA PHE A 140 -5.93 -2.51 -8.42
C PHE A 140 -5.39 -2.94 -7.07
N THR A 141 -4.99 -2.01 -6.19
CA THR A 141 -4.28 -2.39 -4.97
C THR A 141 -5.10 -2.25 -3.70
N THR A 142 -6.26 -1.57 -3.72
CA THR A 142 -7.18 -1.52 -2.59
C THR A 142 -8.56 -2.07 -2.97
N LYS A 143 -9.30 -2.53 -1.97
CA LYS A 143 -10.67 -3.00 -2.08
C LYS A 143 -11.37 -2.75 -0.75
N THR A 144 -12.59 -2.25 -0.77
CA THR A 144 -13.39 -2.10 0.44
C THR A 144 -13.51 -3.45 1.16
N PRO A 145 -13.22 -3.51 2.48
CA PRO A 145 -13.36 -4.73 3.25
C PRO A 145 -14.78 -5.30 3.19
N ASN A 146 -14.91 -6.61 2.95
CA ASN A 146 -16.19 -7.30 2.98
C ASN A 146 -16.80 -7.32 4.38
N THR A 147 -18.08 -7.62 4.49
CA THR A 147 -18.81 -7.61 5.76
C THR A 147 -18.37 -8.69 6.73
N SER A 148 -17.81 -9.79 6.24
CA SER A 148 -17.35 -10.94 7.03
C SER A 148 -15.92 -10.78 7.56
N MET A 149 -15.14 -9.82 7.05
CA MET A 149 -13.81 -9.55 7.57
C MET A 149 -13.90 -8.97 8.99
N VAL A 150 -13.15 -9.52 9.93
CA VAL A 150 -13.06 -9.04 11.31
C VAL A 150 -11.60 -8.79 11.71
N ILE A 151 -11.39 -7.91 12.68
CA ILE A 151 -10.08 -7.69 13.29
C ILE A 151 -10.03 -8.53 14.57
N GLU A 152 -9.08 -9.46 14.65
CA GLU A 152 -8.97 -10.37 15.77
C GLU A 152 -8.19 -9.76 16.95
N LYS A 153 -6.98 -9.30 16.68
CA LYS A 153 -6.05 -8.82 17.71
C LYS A 153 -4.93 -7.97 17.11
N VAL A 154 -4.20 -7.30 17.98
CA VAL A 154 -2.95 -6.60 17.67
C VAL A 154 -1.81 -7.25 18.43
N SER A 155 -0.73 -7.58 17.74
CA SER A 155 0.50 -8.10 18.33
C SER A 155 1.60 -7.03 18.24
N GLN A 156 2.23 -6.70 19.37
CA GLN A 156 3.39 -5.83 19.37
C GLN A 156 4.63 -6.63 18.97
N LEU A 157 5.48 -6.03 18.15
CA LEU A 157 6.69 -6.62 17.60
C LEU A 157 7.83 -5.59 17.66
N ARG A 158 9.06 -6.08 17.47
CA ARG A 158 10.20 -5.23 17.14
C ARG A 158 10.81 -5.71 15.84
N LEU A 159 10.87 -4.84 14.85
CA LEU A 159 11.51 -5.13 13.58
C LEU A 159 12.68 -4.19 13.38
N PHE A 160 13.87 -4.78 13.17
CA PHE A 160 15.12 -4.01 13.02
C PHE A 160 15.38 -3.01 14.16
N GLY A 161 14.97 -3.37 15.40
CA GLY A 161 15.11 -2.53 16.59
C GLY A 161 14.04 -1.46 16.78
N SER A 162 13.15 -1.25 15.80
CA SER A 162 12.05 -0.28 15.86
C SER A 162 10.73 -0.91 16.30
N PRO A 163 9.87 -0.16 17.02
CA PRO A 163 8.52 -0.63 17.34
C PRO A 163 7.71 -0.90 16.08
N ALA A 164 7.01 -2.03 16.09
CA ALA A 164 6.08 -2.42 15.04
C ALA A 164 4.90 -3.17 15.65
N HIS A 165 3.77 -3.13 14.97
CA HIS A 165 2.55 -3.80 15.40
C HIS A 165 1.98 -4.57 14.23
N PHE A 166 1.46 -5.77 14.48
CA PHE A 166 0.73 -6.53 13.48
C PHE A 166 -0.73 -6.62 13.87
N VAL A 167 -1.59 -6.11 13.01
CA VAL A 167 -3.05 -6.18 13.14
C VAL A 167 -3.51 -7.43 12.41
N HIS A 168 -3.98 -8.43 13.17
CA HIS A 168 -4.48 -9.68 12.62
C HIS A 168 -5.91 -9.50 12.14
N THR A 169 -6.19 -10.00 10.95
CA THR A 169 -7.54 -10.00 10.38
C THR A 169 -7.94 -11.42 10.01
N ASP A 170 -9.16 -11.80 10.35
CA ASP A 170 -9.83 -12.95 9.75
C ASP A 170 -10.62 -12.47 8.55
N ASN A 171 -10.22 -12.96 7.38
CA ASN A 171 -10.83 -12.60 6.11
C ASN A 171 -11.05 -13.87 5.29
N PRO A 172 -12.30 -14.26 4.99
CA PRO A 172 -12.60 -15.46 4.21
C PRO A 172 -11.90 -15.51 2.84
N ASP A 173 -11.60 -14.34 2.25
CA ASP A 173 -10.87 -14.25 0.98
C ASP A 173 -9.39 -14.68 1.11
N SER A 174 -8.88 -14.88 2.34
CA SER A 174 -7.51 -15.39 2.58
C SER A 174 -7.41 -16.91 2.39
N ALA A 175 -8.49 -17.65 2.55
CA ALA A 175 -8.50 -19.12 2.53
C ALA A 175 -8.06 -19.73 1.17
N GLY A 176 -8.27 -19.01 0.07
CA GLY A 176 -7.86 -19.44 -1.27
C GLY A 176 -6.36 -19.33 -1.57
N LEU A 177 -5.56 -18.81 -0.65
CA LEU A 177 -4.11 -18.63 -0.84
C LEU A 177 -3.28 -19.84 -0.36
N PHE A 178 -3.91 -20.76 0.37
CA PHE A 178 -3.26 -21.94 0.97
C PHE A 178 -3.81 -23.28 0.45
N SER A 179 -4.72 -23.24 -0.53
CA SER A 179 -5.28 -24.43 -1.21
C SER A 179 -4.51 -24.83 -2.48
#